data_cde927fb1cad7a9a4d252e5807675c9d
#
_entry.id   cde927fb1cad7a9a4d252e5807675c9d
#
_cell.length_a   1.000
_cell.length_b   1.000
_cell.length_c   1.000
_cell.angle_alpha   90.00
_cell.angle_beta   90.00
_cell.angle_gamma   90.00
#
_symmetry.space_group_name_H-M   'P 1'
#
loop_
_entity.id
_entity.type
_entity.pdbx_description
1 polymer ?
#
loop_
_entity_poly.entity_id
_entity_poly.type
_entity_poly.pdbx_seq_one_letter_code
_entity_poly.pdbx_strand_id
1 'polypeptide(L)'
;MRKFIARPFVVVSLFLSTYAQAQTDSIVLKDISWDNGSPAGMTELFIPSGNATLAGFIYKANGPQKHPTLLLLHGYPGNERNLDLAQVVRAHGWNVIYFDYRGSWGSQGQFGFKNCVEDVVNVVAFCKKNQDSLKIDTSNIVLFGHSMGGWVCLKALQQLPEVKKGVALSTWNIYDDYKKVLTEKELLLLANDPDRGGRYFVLNASLKDIFSPVLKDPGYFNLANGAAALTGKQVIMLDEHDHNRLLADAIKSLNKSYFDYQVWQTDHPFTNKRVALIKMVLSFLDR
;
A
#
# COMPACT_ATOMS: atom_id res chain seq x y z
N MET A 1 43.09 -70.84 27.34
CA MET A 1 43.26 -69.43 27.16
C MET A 1 42.73 -69.06 25.73
N ARG A 2 41.49 -68.58 25.65
CA ARG A 2 40.89 -68.13 24.41
C ARG A 2 41.11 -66.63 24.28
N LYS A 3 41.82 -66.18 23.24
CA LYS A 3 42.04 -64.76 22.94
C LYS A 3 40.82 -64.22 22.21
N PHE A 4 40.15 -63.21 22.87
CA PHE A 4 39.10 -62.41 22.21
C PHE A 4 39.80 -61.36 21.34
N ILE A 5 39.55 -61.41 20.03
CA ILE A 5 39.96 -60.34 19.10
C ILE A 5 38.77 -59.38 18.97
N ALA A 6 38.92 -58.20 19.55
CA ALA A 6 37.97 -57.10 19.35
C ALA A 6 38.14 -56.52 17.97
N ARG A 7 37.10 -56.54 17.16
CA ARG A 7 37.05 -55.82 15.86
C ARG A 7 36.57 -54.38 16.10
N PRO A 8 37.24 -53.36 15.59
CA PRO A 8 36.77 -52.02 15.69
C PRO A 8 35.58 -51.79 14.73
N PHE A 9 34.46 -51.33 15.28
CA PHE A 9 33.34 -50.83 14.50
C PHE A 9 33.69 -49.41 14.02
N VAL A 10 33.90 -49.25 12.71
CA VAL A 10 34.02 -47.91 12.09
C VAL A 10 32.62 -47.41 11.79
N VAL A 11 32.16 -46.43 12.55
CA VAL A 11 30.91 -45.69 12.28
C VAL A 11 31.24 -44.65 11.26
N VAL A 12 30.85 -44.87 10.00
CA VAL A 12 30.89 -43.85 8.95
C VAL A 12 29.64 -43.01 9.09
N SER A 13 29.78 -41.82 9.71
CA SER A 13 28.72 -40.78 9.72
C SER A 13 28.62 -40.14 8.38
N LEU A 14 27.65 -40.53 7.57
CA LEU A 14 27.25 -39.82 6.34
C LEU A 14 26.58 -38.50 6.74
N PHE A 15 27.33 -37.40 6.68
CA PHE A 15 26.74 -36.07 6.68
C PHE A 15 26.04 -35.83 5.34
N LEU A 16 24.75 -36.06 5.29
CA LEU A 16 23.89 -35.56 4.21
C LEU A 16 23.75 -34.06 4.40
N SER A 17 24.63 -33.30 3.77
CA SER A 17 24.42 -31.87 3.57
C SER A 17 23.26 -31.68 2.60
N THR A 18 22.06 -31.43 3.14
CA THR A 18 20.95 -30.93 2.35
C THR A 18 21.32 -29.50 1.91
N TYR A 19 21.79 -29.37 0.68
CA TYR A 19 21.83 -28.09 0.03
C TYR A 19 20.37 -27.63 -0.13
N ALA A 20 19.92 -26.71 0.70
CA ALA A 20 18.71 -25.96 0.44
C ALA A 20 18.98 -25.14 -0.82
N GLN A 21 18.58 -25.65 -1.97
CA GLN A 21 18.50 -24.82 -3.16
C GLN A 21 17.48 -23.73 -2.84
N ALA A 22 17.98 -22.51 -2.62
CA ALA A 22 17.15 -21.32 -2.62
C ALA A 22 16.44 -21.31 -3.98
N GLN A 23 15.15 -21.62 -3.98
CA GLN A 23 14.32 -21.58 -5.18
C GLN A 23 14.28 -20.11 -5.62
N THR A 24 15.05 -19.76 -6.64
CA THR A 24 15.04 -18.43 -7.24
C THR A 24 13.65 -18.17 -7.79
N ASP A 25 12.97 -17.23 -7.15
CA ASP A 25 11.62 -16.87 -7.52
C ASP A 25 11.64 -16.00 -8.77
N SER A 26 11.51 -16.62 -9.94
CA SER A 26 11.57 -15.96 -11.25
C SER A 26 10.54 -14.83 -11.40
N ILE A 27 9.44 -14.86 -10.64
CA ILE A 27 8.42 -13.80 -10.64
C ILE A 27 8.98 -12.49 -10.10
N VAL A 28 9.82 -12.54 -9.06
CA VAL A 28 10.37 -11.34 -8.40
C VAL A 28 11.69 -10.89 -9.02
N LEU A 29 12.43 -11.82 -9.64
CA LEU A 29 13.80 -11.60 -10.11
C LEU A 29 13.95 -11.54 -11.65
N LYS A 30 12.84 -11.44 -12.39
CA LYS A 30 12.88 -11.37 -13.84
C LYS A 30 13.24 -9.97 -14.32
N ASP A 31 14.29 -9.86 -15.10
CA ASP A 31 14.62 -8.62 -15.81
C ASP A 31 13.58 -8.29 -16.89
N ILE A 32 13.42 -6.99 -17.16
CA ILE A 32 12.53 -6.49 -18.18
C ILE A 32 13.18 -6.67 -19.56
N SER A 33 12.44 -7.20 -20.54
CA SER A 33 12.83 -7.11 -21.95
C SER A 33 12.83 -5.63 -22.38
N TRP A 34 13.80 -5.21 -23.18
CA TRP A 34 13.92 -3.81 -23.59
C TRP A 34 13.28 -3.59 -24.95
N ASP A 35 12.31 -2.67 -25.03
CA ASP A 35 11.73 -2.17 -26.29
C ASP A 35 12.35 -0.82 -26.65
N ASN A 36 13.14 -0.76 -27.72
CA ASN A 36 13.83 0.47 -28.12
C ASN A 36 12.89 1.60 -28.55
N GLY A 37 11.69 1.28 -29.06
CA GLY A 37 10.69 2.24 -29.50
C GLY A 37 9.82 2.79 -28.38
N SER A 38 9.70 2.04 -27.28
CA SER A 38 8.87 2.38 -26.12
C SER A 38 9.44 1.77 -24.85
N PRO A 39 10.62 2.21 -24.42
CA PRO A 39 11.29 1.63 -23.27
C PRO A 39 10.56 1.90 -21.96
N ALA A 40 10.73 0.96 -21.01
CA ALA A 40 10.41 1.23 -19.63
C ALA A 40 11.20 2.45 -19.12
N GLY A 41 10.61 3.21 -18.20
CA GLY A 41 11.29 4.40 -17.70
C GLY A 41 10.60 4.99 -16.48
N MET A 42 11.09 6.16 -16.06
CA MET A 42 10.51 6.97 -15.00
C MET A 42 10.28 8.38 -15.53
N THR A 43 9.17 8.98 -15.16
CA THR A 43 8.85 10.39 -15.46
C THR A 43 8.30 11.04 -14.22
N GLU A 44 8.84 12.20 -13.86
CA GLU A 44 8.27 13.04 -12.80
C GLU A 44 6.87 13.54 -13.19
N LEU A 45 6.00 13.63 -12.19
CA LEU A 45 4.64 14.11 -12.35
C LEU A 45 4.38 15.29 -11.42
N PHE A 46 3.74 16.31 -11.96
CA PHE A 46 3.20 17.47 -11.25
C PHE A 46 1.69 17.41 -11.37
N ILE A 47 1.03 16.87 -10.35
CA ILE A 47 -0.39 16.53 -10.42
C ILE A 47 -1.22 17.64 -9.74
N PRO A 48 -2.11 18.35 -10.47
CA PRO A 48 -3.00 19.32 -9.84
C PRO A 48 -3.98 18.66 -8.87
N SER A 49 -4.10 19.20 -7.65
CA SER A 49 -5.08 18.74 -6.67
C SER A 49 -5.58 19.92 -5.82
N GLY A 50 -6.84 20.30 -5.97
CA GLY A 50 -7.38 21.51 -5.38
C GLY A 50 -6.60 22.75 -5.84
N ASN A 51 -6.08 23.51 -4.87
CA ASN A 51 -5.24 24.68 -5.11
C ASN A 51 -3.74 24.41 -5.00
N ALA A 52 -3.34 23.14 -5.08
CA ALA A 52 -1.96 22.69 -4.89
C ALA A 52 -1.50 21.79 -6.04
N THR A 53 -0.19 21.58 -6.11
CA THR A 53 0.46 20.62 -7.01
C THR A 53 1.09 19.52 -6.17
N LEU A 54 0.75 18.28 -6.48
CA LEU A 54 1.36 17.10 -5.88
C LEU A 54 2.64 16.73 -6.64
N ALA A 55 3.69 16.44 -5.90
CA ALA A 55 4.90 15.85 -6.43
C ALA A 55 4.74 14.32 -6.52
N GLY A 56 5.11 13.74 -7.64
CA GLY A 56 5.03 12.31 -7.85
C GLY A 56 5.86 11.84 -9.03
N PHE A 57 5.77 10.58 -9.34
CA PHE A 57 6.38 10.01 -10.54
C PHE A 57 5.60 8.79 -11.03
N ILE A 58 5.79 8.47 -12.29
CA ILE A 58 5.32 7.24 -12.90
C ILE A 58 6.51 6.36 -13.28
N TYR A 59 6.51 5.12 -12.84
CA TYR A 59 7.28 4.05 -13.47
C TYR A 59 6.48 3.51 -14.64
N LYS A 60 6.93 3.77 -15.85
CA LYS A 60 6.29 3.30 -17.09
C LYS A 60 6.73 1.87 -17.39
N ALA A 61 5.78 1.03 -17.70
CA ALA A 61 6.04 -0.31 -18.23
C ALA A 61 6.66 -0.24 -19.62
N ASN A 62 7.27 -1.33 -20.05
CA ASN A 62 7.89 -1.49 -21.36
C ASN A 62 6.86 -1.83 -22.43
N GLY A 63 6.92 -1.16 -23.57
CA GLY A 63 6.05 -1.40 -24.71
C GLY A 63 5.18 -0.22 -25.13
N PRO A 64 4.65 -0.23 -26.39
CA PRO A 64 3.92 0.89 -26.96
C PRO A 64 2.45 1.00 -26.51
N GLN A 65 1.86 -0.06 -26.01
CA GLN A 65 0.46 -0.13 -25.61
C GLN A 65 0.14 0.69 -24.37
N LYS A 66 -1.15 0.91 -24.08
CA LYS A 66 -1.59 1.38 -22.78
C LYS A 66 -1.46 0.25 -21.76
N HIS A 67 -1.01 0.61 -20.57
CA HIS A 67 -0.75 -0.35 -19.48
C HIS A 67 -1.73 -0.15 -18.33
N PRO A 68 -2.19 -1.21 -17.66
CA PRO A 68 -2.88 -1.09 -16.40
C PRO A 68 -1.98 -0.36 -15.40
N THR A 69 -2.58 0.32 -14.41
CA THR A 69 -1.83 1.23 -13.56
C THR A 69 -2.12 1.00 -12.09
N LEU A 70 -1.07 0.81 -11.29
CA LEU A 70 -1.12 0.72 -9.84
C LEU A 70 -0.80 2.09 -9.23
N LEU A 71 -1.70 2.61 -8.38
CA LEU A 71 -1.44 3.83 -7.59
C LEU A 71 -0.99 3.43 -6.19
N LEU A 72 0.20 3.88 -5.77
CA LEU A 72 0.74 3.64 -4.44
C LEU A 72 0.39 4.80 -3.50
N LEU A 73 -0.29 4.48 -2.41
CA LEU A 73 -0.80 5.39 -1.41
C LEU A 73 -0.02 5.20 -0.11
N HIS A 74 0.86 6.14 0.21
CA HIS A 74 1.75 6.02 1.35
C HIS A 74 1.04 6.21 2.71
N GLY A 75 1.69 5.77 3.79
CA GLY A 75 1.22 5.89 5.16
C GLY A 75 1.48 7.27 5.77
N TYR A 76 1.45 7.33 7.08
CA TYR A 76 1.74 8.52 7.88
C TYR A 76 3.05 8.33 8.66
N PRO A 77 4.05 9.19 8.52
CA PRO A 77 4.13 10.35 7.64
C PRO A 77 4.58 10.05 6.19
N GLY A 78 4.77 8.79 5.77
CA GLY A 78 5.07 8.40 4.40
C GLY A 78 6.51 7.92 4.15
N ASN A 79 7.14 7.32 5.17
CA ASN A 79 8.50 6.77 5.01
C ASN A 79 8.52 5.50 4.15
N GLU A 80 7.52 4.61 4.34
CA GLU A 80 7.39 3.39 3.55
C GLU A 80 6.64 3.67 2.24
N ARG A 81 7.34 3.53 1.13
CA ARG A 81 6.84 3.85 -0.22
C ARG A 81 6.53 2.63 -1.07
N ASN A 82 6.91 1.44 -0.63
CA ASN A 82 6.73 0.17 -1.35
C ASN A 82 7.34 0.16 -2.77
N LEU A 83 8.49 0.79 -2.96
CA LEU A 83 9.12 0.92 -4.28
C LEU A 83 9.78 -0.38 -4.77
N ASP A 84 10.08 -1.32 -3.91
CA ASP A 84 10.48 -2.69 -4.26
C ASP A 84 9.34 -3.41 -5.00
N LEU A 85 8.13 -3.35 -4.44
CA LEU A 85 6.91 -3.84 -5.09
C LEU A 85 6.67 -3.12 -6.43
N ALA A 86 6.85 -1.78 -6.46
CA ALA A 86 6.66 -1.00 -7.68
C ALA A 86 7.54 -1.46 -8.83
N GLN A 87 8.82 -1.78 -8.56
CA GLN A 87 9.75 -2.26 -9.59
C GLN A 87 9.31 -3.62 -10.16
N VAL A 88 8.87 -4.53 -9.30
CA VAL A 88 8.42 -5.85 -9.74
C VAL A 88 7.11 -5.75 -10.52
N VAL A 89 6.16 -4.96 -10.06
CA VAL A 89 4.88 -4.73 -10.75
C VAL A 89 5.11 -4.10 -12.13
N ARG A 90 6.04 -3.14 -12.24
CA ARG A 90 6.48 -2.58 -13.53
C ARG A 90 7.05 -3.65 -14.46
N ALA A 91 7.89 -4.54 -13.94
CA ALA A 91 8.47 -5.64 -14.71
C ALA A 91 7.41 -6.61 -15.26
N HIS A 92 6.21 -6.65 -14.65
CA HIS A 92 5.07 -7.43 -15.09
C HIS A 92 4.10 -6.64 -16.00
N GLY A 93 4.54 -5.51 -16.57
CA GLY A 93 3.80 -4.79 -17.60
C GLY A 93 2.79 -3.78 -17.07
N TRP A 94 2.86 -3.38 -15.81
CA TRP A 94 2.03 -2.36 -15.19
C TRP A 94 2.76 -1.02 -15.12
N ASN A 95 2.07 0.07 -15.35
CA ASN A 95 2.54 1.35 -14.85
C ASN A 95 2.35 1.43 -13.33
N VAL A 96 3.26 2.12 -12.64
CA VAL A 96 3.12 2.38 -11.21
C VAL A 96 3.28 3.87 -10.96
N ILE A 97 2.28 4.51 -10.35
CA ILE A 97 2.34 5.90 -9.94
C ILE A 97 2.49 5.97 -8.42
N TYR A 98 3.51 6.69 -7.99
CA TYR A 98 3.68 7.15 -6.62
C TYR A 98 3.54 8.66 -6.59
N PHE A 99 2.89 9.19 -5.55
CA PHE A 99 2.81 10.63 -5.30
C PHE A 99 2.75 10.90 -3.79
N ASP A 100 3.24 12.06 -3.41
CA ASP A 100 3.12 12.59 -2.05
C ASP A 100 1.81 13.39 -1.94
N TYR A 101 1.01 13.15 -0.89
CA TYR A 101 -0.24 13.89 -0.66
C TYR A 101 0.01 15.38 -0.44
N ARG A 102 -0.99 16.20 -0.65
CA ARG A 102 -0.98 17.63 -0.33
C ARG A 102 -0.35 17.90 1.04
N GLY A 103 0.59 18.85 1.09
CA GLY A 103 1.26 19.22 2.30
C GLY A 103 2.16 18.14 2.90
N SER A 104 2.56 17.14 2.13
CA SER A 104 3.55 16.17 2.57
C SER A 104 4.76 16.15 1.63
N TRP A 105 5.93 15.89 2.19
CA TRP A 105 7.20 15.77 1.46
C TRP A 105 7.42 16.94 0.48
N GLY A 106 7.41 16.70 -0.81
CA GLY A 106 7.62 17.70 -1.85
C GLY A 106 6.34 18.34 -2.41
N SER A 107 5.15 17.90 -1.99
CA SER A 107 3.87 18.40 -2.45
C SER A 107 3.47 19.72 -1.79
N GLN A 108 2.83 20.61 -2.56
CA GLN A 108 2.29 21.87 -2.07
C GLN A 108 1.04 21.67 -1.20
N GLY A 109 0.57 22.75 -0.55
CA GLY A 109 -0.69 22.80 0.18
C GLY A 109 -0.55 22.36 1.64
N GLN A 110 -1.67 21.99 2.25
CA GLN A 110 -1.77 21.55 3.64
C GLN A 110 -2.11 20.06 3.73
N PHE A 111 -1.42 19.36 4.63
CA PHE A 111 -1.70 17.97 4.90
C PHE A 111 -2.99 17.81 5.74
N GLY A 112 -3.77 16.78 5.41
CA GLY A 112 -4.96 16.38 6.16
C GLY A 112 -5.59 15.13 5.57
N PHE A 113 -6.17 14.31 6.41
CA PHE A 113 -6.71 13.00 5.97
C PHE A 113 -7.78 13.12 4.86
N LYS A 114 -8.69 14.11 4.95
CA LYS A 114 -9.70 14.34 3.92
C LYS A 114 -9.05 14.77 2.60
N ASN A 115 -7.98 15.58 2.67
CA ASN A 115 -7.21 15.99 1.52
C ASN A 115 -6.52 14.80 0.84
N CYS A 116 -5.99 13.85 1.62
CA CYS A 116 -5.38 12.64 1.05
C CYS A 116 -6.38 11.84 0.21
N VAL A 117 -7.62 11.73 0.64
CA VAL A 117 -8.66 11.03 -0.15
C VAL A 117 -9.01 11.81 -1.43
N GLU A 118 -9.18 13.13 -1.32
CA GLU A 118 -9.42 14.00 -2.48
C GLU A 118 -8.26 13.95 -3.48
N ASP A 119 -7.02 13.91 -2.99
CA ASP A 119 -5.82 13.79 -3.84
C ASP A 119 -5.86 12.52 -4.68
N VAL A 120 -6.27 11.37 -4.12
CA VAL A 120 -6.45 10.12 -4.90
C VAL A 120 -7.48 10.30 -6.01
N VAL A 121 -8.62 10.95 -5.72
CA VAL A 121 -9.65 11.24 -6.73
C VAL A 121 -9.06 12.09 -7.87
N ASN A 122 -8.29 13.14 -7.52
CA ASN A 122 -7.66 14.03 -8.49
C ASN A 122 -6.54 13.32 -9.28
N VAL A 123 -5.78 12.42 -8.66
CA VAL A 123 -4.77 11.59 -9.36
C VAL A 123 -5.45 10.66 -10.36
N VAL A 124 -6.58 10.03 -10.02
CA VAL A 124 -7.34 9.21 -10.98
C VAL A 124 -7.86 10.06 -12.13
N ALA A 125 -8.37 11.27 -11.87
CA ALA A 125 -8.79 12.20 -12.93
C ALA A 125 -7.61 12.65 -13.80
N PHE A 126 -6.43 12.90 -13.20
CA PHE A 126 -5.20 13.20 -13.93
C PHE A 126 -4.77 12.04 -14.84
N CYS A 127 -4.85 10.79 -14.36
CA CYS A 127 -4.57 9.61 -15.17
C CYS A 127 -5.49 9.55 -16.41
N LYS A 128 -6.78 9.79 -16.24
CA LYS A 128 -7.75 9.82 -17.34
C LYS A 128 -7.44 10.91 -18.36
N LYS A 129 -7.11 12.12 -17.89
CA LYS A 129 -6.75 13.24 -18.74
C LYS A 129 -5.48 13.01 -19.55
N ASN A 130 -4.51 12.31 -18.97
CA ASN A 130 -3.18 12.09 -19.55
C ASN A 130 -2.97 10.64 -20.06
N GLN A 131 -4.06 9.88 -20.28
CA GLN A 131 -3.99 8.48 -20.60
C GLN A 131 -3.16 8.13 -21.84
N ASP A 132 -3.14 9.00 -22.84
CA ASP A 132 -2.40 8.76 -24.09
C ASP A 132 -0.90 9.07 -23.93
N SER A 133 -0.57 10.20 -23.33
CA SER A 133 0.82 10.64 -23.13
C SER A 133 1.57 9.76 -22.10
N LEU A 134 0.86 9.27 -21.08
CA LEU A 134 1.41 8.39 -20.05
C LEU A 134 1.16 6.90 -20.34
N LYS A 135 0.48 6.57 -21.44
CA LYS A 135 0.12 5.19 -21.83
C LYS A 135 -0.62 4.44 -20.71
N ILE A 136 -1.64 5.08 -20.13
CA ILE A 136 -2.45 4.52 -19.05
C ILE A 136 -3.72 3.88 -19.63
N ASP A 137 -3.95 2.61 -19.30
CA ASP A 137 -5.27 1.99 -19.43
C ASP A 137 -6.16 2.40 -18.25
N THR A 138 -7.02 3.37 -18.49
CA THR A 138 -7.89 3.95 -17.46
C THR A 138 -9.06 3.04 -17.04
N SER A 139 -9.28 1.95 -17.75
CA SER A 139 -10.24 0.92 -17.36
C SER A 139 -9.69 -0.01 -16.27
N ASN A 140 -8.37 -0.01 -16.07
CA ASN A 140 -7.68 -0.90 -15.14
C ASN A 140 -6.70 -0.13 -14.23
N ILE A 141 -7.29 0.73 -13.38
CA ILE A 141 -6.58 1.42 -12.31
C ILE A 141 -6.84 0.69 -10.99
N VAL A 142 -5.78 0.35 -10.26
CA VAL A 142 -5.83 -0.33 -8.97
C VAL A 142 -5.17 0.54 -7.90
N LEU A 143 -5.76 0.58 -6.69
CA LEU A 143 -5.19 1.28 -5.54
C LEU A 143 -4.45 0.29 -4.64
N PHE A 144 -3.26 0.67 -4.20
CA PHE A 144 -2.51 -0.04 -3.15
C PHE A 144 -2.15 0.95 -2.06
N GLY A 145 -2.69 0.76 -0.87
CA GLY A 145 -2.45 1.66 0.25
C GLY A 145 -1.85 0.95 1.45
N HIS A 146 -0.86 1.58 2.10
CA HIS A 146 -0.21 1.05 3.29
C HIS A 146 -0.46 1.95 4.51
N SER A 147 -0.82 1.37 5.64
CA SER A 147 -1.07 2.08 6.90
C SER A 147 -2.21 3.11 6.75
N MET A 148 -1.96 4.40 6.98
CA MET A 148 -2.90 5.47 6.62
C MET A 148 -3.33 5.38 5.14
N GLY A 149 -2.42 5.04 4.24
CA GLY A 149 -2.73 4.81 2.83
C GLY A 149 -3.75 3.68 2.61
N GLY A 150 -3.79 2.66 3.48
CA GLY A 150 -4.83 1.63 3.49
C GLY A 150 -6.21 2.21 3.79
N TRP A 151 -6.31 3.08 4.80
CA TRP A 151 -7.53 3.83 5.08
C TRP A 151 -7.92 4.73 3.89
N VAL A 152 -6.96 5.47 3.32
CA VAL A 152 -7.19 6.32 2.13
C VAL A 152 -7.66 5.47 0.95
N CYS A 153 -7.05 4.31 0.72
CA CYS A 153 -7.44 3.37 -0.34
C CYS A 153 -8.92 2.99 -0.21
N LEU A 154 -9.34 2.53 0.96
CA LEU A 154 -10.73 2.13 1.20
C LEU A 154 -11.70 3.31 1.07
N LYS A 155 -11.33 4.50 1.59
CA LYS A 155 -12.15 5.73 1.45
C LYS A 155 -12.26 6.19 -0.01
N ALA A 156 -11.16 6.16 -0.76
CA ALA A 156 -11.16 6.52 -2.17
C ALA A 156 -11.99 5.54 -3.02
N LEU A 157 -11.89 4.22 -2.75
CA LEU A 157 -12.74 3.22 -3.39
C LEU A 157 -14.23 3.46 -3.15
N GLN A 158 -14.62 3.97 -1.98
CA GLN A 158 -16.00 4.34 -1.69
C GLN A 158 -16.50 5.50 -2.56
N GLN A 159 -15.59 6.36 -3.05
CA GLN A 159 -15.92 7.57 -3.83
C GLN A 159 -15.69 7.42 -5.34
N LEU A 160 -14.93 6.42 -5.77
CA LEU A 160 -14.54 6.18 -7.17
C LEU A 160 -15.26 4.94 -7.73
N PRO A 161 -16.49 5.09 -8.28
CA PRO A 161 -17.25 3.95 -8.78
C PRO A 161 -16.56 3.21 -9.93
N GLU A 162 -15.71 3.88 -10.70
CA GLU A 162 -14.94 3.30 -11.81
C GLU A 162 -13.73 2.49 -11.38
N VAL A 163 -13.11 2.78 -10.22
CA VAL A 163 -11.99 1.99 -9.70
C VAL A 163 -12.55 0.77 -8.98
N LYS A 164 -12.23 -0.43 -9.49
CA LYS A 164 -12.86 -1.68 -9.07
C LYS A 164 -12.00 -2.53 -8.13
N LYS A 165 -10.69 -2.25 -8.04
CA LYS A 165 -9.75 -3.08 -7.29
C LYS A 165 -8.92 -2.26 -6.30
N GLY A 166 -8.63 -2.83 -5.12
CA GLY A 166 -7.72 -2.25 -4.18
C GLY A 166 -7.13 -3.22 -3.17
N VAL A 167 -5.92 -2.89 -2.72
CA VAL A 167 -5.22 -3.58 -1.64
C VAL A 167 -4.99 -2.58 -0.51
N ALA A 168 -5.47 -2.91 0.68
CA ALA A 168 -5.28 -2.12 1.90
C ALA A 168 -4.39 -2.90 2.86
N LEU A 169 -3.13 -2.46 2.98
CA LEU A 169 -2.08 -3.12 3.76
C LEU A 169 -1.93 -2.43 5.12
N SER A 170 -1.88 -3.20 6.23
CA SER A 170 -1.73 -2.67 7.59
C SER A 170 -2.63 -1.46 7.86
N THR A 171 -3.88 -1.57 7.52
CA THR A 171 -4.81 -0.43 7.48
C THR A 171 -4.91 0.27 8.83
N TRP A 172 -4.55 1.53 8.88
CA TRP A 172 -4.78 2.33 10.08
C TRP A 172 -6.26 2.64 10.25
N ASN A 173 -6.89 2.04 11.25
CA ASN A 173 -8.27 2.35 11.60
C ASN A 173 -8.34 3.65 12.41
N ILE A 174 -8.26 4.77 11.69
CA ILE A 174 -8.21 6.12 12.28
C ILE A 174 -9.39 6.35 13.24
N TYR A 175 -10.59 5.88 12.90
CA TYR A 175 -11.78 6.05 13.72
C TYR A 175 -11.68 5.34 15.08
N ASP A 176 -11.25 4.08 15.08
CA ASP A 176 -11.18 3.29 16.33
C ASP A 176 -10.07 3.78 17.25
N ASP A 177 -8.93 4.18 16.70
CA ASP A 177 -7.82 4.68 17.49
C ASP A 177 -8.15 6.01 18.16
N TYR A 178 -8.83 6.91 17.44
CA TYR A 178 -9.17 8.24 17.97
C TYR A 178 -10.45 8.29 18.79
N LYS A 179 -11.41 7.39 18.55
CA LYS A 179 -12.61 7.24 19.38
C LYS A 179 -12.28 6.88 20.82
N LYS A 180 -11.18 6.15 21.05
CA LYS A 180 -10.78 5.65 22.37
C LYS A 180 -9.96 6.66 23.19
N VAL A 181 -9.34 7.67 22.57
CA VAL A 181 -8.20 8.36 23.17
C VAL A 181 -8.31 9.88 23.22
N LEU A 182 -9.09 10.57 22.39
CA LEU A 182 -8.87 12.01 22.25
C LEU A 182 -10.07 12.87 22.64
N THR A 183 -9.93 13.45 23.83
CA THR A 183 -10.48 14.77 24.16
C THR A 183 -9.63 15.86 23.50
N GLU A 184 -10.17 17.05 23.30
CA GLU A 184 -9.42 18.22 22.79
C GLU A 184 -8.16 18.52 23.64
N LYS A 185 -8.21 18.24 24.95
CA LYS A 185 -7.10 18.38 25.88
C LYS A 185 -5.96 17.38 25.59
N GLU A 186 -6.28 16.13 25.32
CA GLU A 186 -5.28 15.09 24.95
C GLU A 186 -4.63 15.39 23.60
N LEU A 187 -5.39 15.93 22.65
CA LEU A 187 -4.84 16.39 21.38
C LEU A 187 -3.82 17.52 21.57
N LEU A 188 -4.09 18.48 22.48
CA LEU A 188 -3.15 19.55 22.82
C LEU A 188 -1.89 19.02 23.51
N LEU A 189 -2.01 18.03 24.38
CA LEU A 189 -0.86 17.37 25.01
C LEU A 189 0.01 16.65 23.98
N LEU A 190 -0.60 15.95 23.03
CA LEU A 190 0.11 15.30 21.93
C LEU A 190 0.77 16.30 20.99
N ALA A 191 0.14 17.46 20.75
CA ALA A 191 0.69 18.52 19.90
C ALA A 191 1.94 19.16 20.50
N ASN A 192 2.08 19.15 21.83
CA ASN A 192 3.21 19.72 22.56
C ASN A 192 4.27 18.68 22.98
N ASP A 193 4.12 17.41 22.55
CA ASP A 193 5.06 16.34 22.84
C ASP A 193 6.34 16.52 21.98
N PRO A 194 7.51 16.84 22.58
CA PRO A 194 8.74 17.09 21.85
C PRO A 194 9.25 15.84 21.10
N ASP A 195 8.96 14.65 21.61
CA ASP A 195 9.40 13.38 20.98
C ASP A 195 8.63 13.08 19.66
N ARG A 196 7.49 13.72 19.48
CA ARG A 196 6.68 13.61 18.25
C ARG A 196 6.98 14.68 17.21
N GLY A 197 7.67 15.76 17.59
CA GLY A 197 8.00 16.89 16.70
C GLY A 197 8.76 16.46 15.43
N GLY A 198 9.66 15.49 15.53
CA GLY A 198 10.43 14.96 14.39
C GLY A 198 9.59 14.27 13.31
N ARG A 199 8.37 13.84 13.63
CA ARG A 199 7.50 13.17 12.64
C ARG A 199 6.83 14.14 11.67
N TYR A 200 6.90 15.43 11.94
CA TYR A 200 6.13 16.45 11.22
C TYR A 200 6.98 17.33 10.29
N PHE A 201 8.28 17.14 10.25
CA PHE A 201 9.15 17.89 9.30
C PHE A 201 8.74 17.76 7.84
N VAL A 202 8.12 16.64 7.50
CA VAL A 202 7.68 16.32 6.13
C VAL A 202 6.21 16.65 5.90
N LEU A 203 5.50 17.16 6.91
CA LEU A 203 4.07 17.45 6.84
C LEU A 203 3.83 18.95 7.14
N ASN A 204 3.19 19.65 6.21
CA ASN A 204 2.76 21.03 6.36
C ASN A 204 1.38 21.10 7.04
N ALA A 205 1.31 20.76 8.31
CA ALA A 205 0.13 20.89 9.15
C ALA A 205 0.49 20.68 10.61
N SER A 206 -0.21 21.35 11.53
CA SER A 206 -0.11 21.04 12.95
C SER A 206 -0.87 19.75 13.28
N LEU A 207 -0.50 19.08 14.39
CA LEU A 207 -1.27 17.93 14.89
C LEU A 207 -2.76 18.25 15.08
N LYS A 208 -3.04 19.46 15.58
CA LYS A 208 -4.40 19.94 15.77
C LYS A 208 -5.16 19.96 14.43
N ASP A 209 -4.53 20.46 13.36
CA ASP A 209 -5.16 20.53 12.03
C ASP A 209 -5.41 19.13 11.45
N ILE A 210 -4.48 18.22 11.68
CA ILE A 210 -4.58 16.83 11.19
C ILE A 210 -5.71 16.08 11.90
N PHE A 211 -5.81 16.21 13.24
CA PHE A 211 -6.67 15.32 14.04
C PHE A 211 -8.00 15.95 14.50
N SER A 212 -8.11 17.29 14.60
CA SER A 212 -9.40 17.91 14.93
C SER A 212 -10.55 17.51 13.99
N PRO A 213 -10.34 17.33 12.68
CA PRO A 213 -11.39 16.83 11.81
C PRO A 213 -11.95 15.47 12.20
N VAL A 214 -11.13 14.58 12.77
CA VAL A 214 -11.57 13.26 13.24
C VAL A 214 -12.55 13.38 14.40
N LEU A 215 -12.29 14.32 15.33
CA LEU A 215 -13.16 14.58 16.47
C LEU A 215 -14.48 15.27 16.06
N LYS A 216 -14.41 16.17 15.05
CA LYS A 216 -15.57 16.94 14.60
C LYS A 216 -16.53 16.13 13.72
N ASP A 217 -16.02 15.16 12.98
CA ASP A 217 -16.79 14.37 12.01
C ASP A 217 -16.36 12.90 12.05
N PRO A 218 -16.48 12.23 13.20
CA PRO A 218 -16.02 10.85 13.37
C PRO A 218 -16.69 9.88 12.40
N GLY A 219 -17.92 10.19 11.98
CA GLY A 219 -18.69 9.38 11.02
C GLY A 219 -18.01 9.25 9.67
N TYR A 220 -17.34 10.31 9.19
CA TYR A 220 -16.57 10.28 7.95
C TYR A 220 -15.37 9.30 8.06
N PHE A 221 -14.72 9.27 9.22
CA PHE A 221 -13.52 8.47 9.43
C PHE A 221 -13.81 6.99 9.68
N ASN A 222 -15.05 6.65 10.01
CA ASN A 222 -15.46 5.26 10.17
C ASN A 222 -15.64 4.58 8.80
N LEU A 223 -14.73 3.66 8.48
CA LEU A 223 -14.77 2.90 7.22
C LEU A 223 -16.04 2.06 7.05
N ALA A 224 -16.62 1.58 8.15
CA ALA A 224 -17.84 0.78 8.11
C ALA A 224 -19.05 1.57 7.57
N ASN A 225 -19.12 2.89 7.80
CA ASN A 225 -20.22 3.72 7.30
C ASN A 225 -20.31 3.76 5.77
N GLY A 226 -19.18 3.59 5.08
CA GLY A 226 -19.13 3.55 3.61
C GLY A 226 -19.02 2.15 3.01
N ALA A 227 -19.11 1.09 3.81
CA ALA A 227 -18.86 -0.28 3.38
C ALA A 227 -19.77 -0.73 2.21
N ALA A 228 -21.01 -0.26 2.16
CA ALA A 228 -21.94 -0.57 1.08
C ALA A 228 -21.43 -0.08 -0.30
N ALA A 229 -20.67 1.01 -0.35
CA ALA A 229 -20.09 1.53 -1.60
C ALA A 229 -18.92 0.66 -2.13
N LEU A 230 -18.42 -0.29 -1.34
CA LEU A 230 -17.44 -1.29 -1.78
C LEU A 230 -18.09 -2.50 -2.46
N THR A 231 -19.42 -2.59 -2.50
CA THR A 231 -20.14 -3.67 -3.19
C THR A 231 -19.80 -3.65 -4.69
N GLY A 232 -19.46 -4.83 -5.24
CA GLY A 232 -19.04 -4.97 -6.64
C GLY A 232 -17.55 -4.65 -6.87
N LYS A 233 -16.81 -4.30 -5.84
CA LYS A 233 -15.35 -4.11 -5.91
C LYS A 233 -14.60 -5.33 -5.39
N GLN A 234 -13.39 -5.52 -5.87
CA GLN A 234 -12.46 -6.53 -5.39
C GLN A 234 -11.47 -5.86 -4.43
N VAL A 235 -11.46 -6.29 -3.18
CA VAL A 235 -10.63 -5.69 -2.14
C VAL A 235 -9.90 -6.78 -1.36
N ILE A 236 -8.58 -6.64 -1.22
CA ILE A 236 -7.80 -7.35 -0.22
C ILE A 236 -7.46 -6.38 0.90
N MET A 237 -7.72 -6.79 2.13
CA MET A 237 -7.23 -6.13 3.34
C MET A 237 -6.29 -7.10 4.05
N LEU A 238 -5.05 -6.70 4.28
CA LEU A 238 -3.99 -7.54 4.85
C LEU A 238 -3.30 -6.82 5.98
N ASP A 239 -3.34 -7.39 7.17
CA ASP A 239 -2.75 -6.81 8.38
C ASP A 239 -1.72 -7.75 9.02
N GLU A 240 -0.85 -7.18 9.87
CA GLU A 240 0.09 -7.91 10.73
C GLU A 240 -0.56 -8.38 12.05
N HIS A 241 -1.72 -7.81 12.41
CA HIS A 241 -2.51 -8.18 13.59
C HIS A 241 -3.99 -8.20 13.23
N ASP A 242 -4.80 -8.83 14.07
CA ASP A 242 -6.24 -8.95 13.84
C ASP A 242 -7.09 -7.78 14.40
N HIS A 243 -6.46 -6.65 14.76
CA HIS A 243 -7.14 -5.50 15.34
C HIS A 243 -8.27 -4.91 14.45
N ASN A 244 -8.16 -5.09 13.13
CA ASN A 244 -9.19 -4.71 12.17
C ASN A 244 -10.25 -5.80 11.90
N ARG A 245 -10.24 -6.92 12.60
CA ARG A 245 -11.17 -8.05 12.37
C ARG A 245 -12.61 -7.62 12.33
N LEU A 246 -13.06 -6.87 13.34
CA LEU A 246 -14.46 -6.41 13.41
C LEU A 246 -14.84 -5.48 12.27
N LEU A 247 -13.93 -4.59 11.87
CA LEU A 247 -14.12 -3.73 10.70
C LEU A 247 -14.20 -4.55 9.42
N ALA A 248 -13.28 -5.49 9.24
CA ALA A 248 -13.24 -6.36 8.07
C ALA A 248 -14.51 -7.22 7.95
N ASP A 249 -15.00 -7.76 9.05
CA ASP A 249 -16.23 -8.55 9.08
C ASP A 249 -17.45 -7.68 8.76
N ALA A 250 -17.50 -6.44 9.25
CA ALA A 250 -18.54 -5.49 8.91
C ALA A 250 -18.55 -5.15 7.42
N ILE A 251 -17.38 -4.89 6.82
CA ILE A 251 -17.29 -4.63 5.38
C ILE A 251 -17.68 -5.88 4.58
N LYS A 252 -17.18 -7.06 4.97
CA LYS A 252 -17.46 -8.32 4.29
C LYS A 252 -18.94 -8.68 4.31
N SER A 253 -19.64 -8.40 5.39
CA SER A 253 -21.09 -8.67 5.52
C SER A 253 -21.93 -7.90 4.50
N LEU A 254 -21.48 -6.72 4.08
CA LEU A 254 -22.13 -5.84 3.12
C LEU A 254 -21.61 -5.99 1.70
N ASN A 255 -20.34 -6.39 1.54
CA ASN A 255 -19.72 -6.59 0.24
C ASN A 255 -19.80 -8.07 -0.19
N LYS A 256 -20.80 -8.39 -1.03
CA LYS A 256 -21.06 -9.77 -1.48
C LYS A 256 -20.14 -10.24 -2.63
N SER A 257 -19.31 -9.37 -3.20
CA SER A 257 -18.56 -9.71 -4.42
C SER A 257 -17.18 -10.30 -4.14
N TYR A 258 -16.26 -9.54 -3.56
CA TYR A 258 -14.94 -10.03 -3.20
C TYR A 258 -14.27 -9.10 -2.18
N PHE A 259 -14.34 -9.49 -0.93
CA PHE A 259 -13.56 -8.86 0.13
C PHE A 259 -12.80 -9.95 0.89
N ASP A 260 -11.46 -9.93 0.80
CA ASP A 260 -10.58 -10.88 1.45
C ASP A 260 -9.78 -10.20 2.56
N TYR A 261 -9.94 -10.68 3.80
CA TYR A 261 -9.20 -10.20 4.95
C TYR A 261 -8.23 -11.27 5.42
N GLN A 262 -6.96 -10.93 5.45
CA GLN A 262 -5.87 -11.79 5.87
C GLN A 262 -5.08 -11.16 7.01
N VAL A 263 -4.52 -12.02 7.88
CA VAL A 263 -3.57 -11.62 8.93
C VAL A 263 -2.31 -12.47 8.77
N TRP A 264 -1.17 -11.80 8.62
CA TRP A 264 0.12 -12.47 8.49
C TRP A 264 0.99 -12.19 9.70
N GLN A 265 1.76 -13.18 10.13
CA GLN A 265 2.76 -13.02 11.18
C GLN A 265 3.98 -12.27 10.61
N THR A 266 4.00 -10.97 10.81
CA THR A 266 5.02 -10.03 10.29
C THR A 266 5.02 -8.74 11.12
N ASP A 267 5.87 -7.80 10.76
CA ASP A 267 5.90 -6.43 11.26
C ASP A 267 5.12 -5.48 10.32
N HIS A 268 4.95 -4.22 10.74
CA HIS A 268 4.21 -3.20 10.00
C HIS A 268 4.66 -3.00 8.54
N PRO A 269 5.98 -2.97 8.17
CA PRO A 269 6.44 -2.89 6.79
C PRO A 269 6.50 -4.25 6.07
N PHE A 270 6.05 -5.36 6.69
CA PHE A 270 6.10 -6.71 6.13
C PHE A 270 7.54 -7.18 5.82
N THR A 271 8.51 -6.85 6.65
CA THR A 271 9.94 -7.05 6.40
C THR A 271 10.29 -8.51 6.05
N ASN A 272 9.75 -9.48 6.80
CA ASN A 272 9.99 -10.92 6.57
C ASN A 272 9.04 -11.55 5.55
N LYS A 273 8.15 -10.78 4.90
CA LYS A 273 7.11 -11.26 3.98
C LYS A 273 7.08 -10.51 2.64
N ARG A 274 8.12 -9.70 2.31
CA ARG A 274 8.12 -8.88 1.09
C ARG A 274 7.89 -9.69 -0.18
N VAL A 275 8.56 -10.83 -0.34
CA VAL A 275 8.37 -11.71 -1.51
C VAL A 275 6.95 -12.26 -1.57
N ALA A 276 6.42 -12.72 -0.44
CA ALA A 276 5.04 -13.24 -0.36
C ALA A 276 4.01 -12.14 -0.67
N LEU A 277 4.23 -10.91 -0.15
CA LEU A 277 3.40 -9.75 -0.42
C LEU A 277 3.39 -9.41 -1.92
N ILE A 278 4.55 -9.32 -2.55
CA ILE A 278 4.68 -9.05 -3.98
C ILE A 278 3.94 -10.10 -4.80
N LYS A 279 4.11 -11.38 -4.49
CA LYS A 279 3.39 -12.48 -5.16
C LYS A 279 1.87 -12.37 -5.01
N MET A 280 1.40 -12.07 -3.81
CA MET A 280 -0.03 -11.89 -3.53
C MET A 280 -0.58 -10.73 -4.36
N VAL A 281 0.12 -9.59 -4.39
CA VAL A 281 -0.29 -8.42 -5.19
C VAL A 281 -0.31 -8.76 -6.67
N LEU A 282 0.73 -9.34 -7.24
CA LEU A 282 0.75 -9.76 -8.66
C LEU A 282 -0.42 -10.69 -8.99
N SER A 283 -0.63 -11.73 -8.18
CA SER A 283 -1.77 -12.65 -8.38
C SER A 283 -3.13 -11.94 -8.30
N PHE A 284 -3.25 -10.88 -7.51
CA PHE A 284 -4.47 -10.07 -7.42
C PHE A 284 -4.65 -9.15 -8.63
N LEU A 285 -3.56 -8.57 -9.14
CA LEU A 285 -3.57 -7.71 -10.31
C LEU A 285 -3.99 -8.47 -11.58
N ASP A 286 -3.60 -9.74 -11.71
CA ASP A 286 -3.87 -10.62 -12.86
C ASP A 286 -5.30 -11.19 -12.91
N ARG A 287 -6.10 -11.02 -11.85
CA ARG A 287 -7.53 -11.42 -11.81
C ARG A 287 -8.41 -10.39 -12.53
#